data_3ca05d2c23243a564ad59ca29957a7a0
#
_entry.id   3ca05d2c23243a564ad59ca29957a7a0
#
_cell.length_a   1.000
_cell.length_b   1.000
_cell.length_c   1.000
_cell.angle_alpha   90.00
_cell.angle_beta   90.00
_cell.angle_gamma   90.00
#
_symmetry.space_group_name_H-M   'P 1'
#
loop_
_entity.id
_entity.type
_entity.pdbx_description
1 polymer ?
#
loop_
_entity_poly.entity_id
_entity_poly.type
_entity_poly.pdbx_seq_one_letter_code
_entity_poly.pdbx_strand_id
1 'polypeptide(L)'
;MIEIEAYDFDDLFGDDLIGKTSIDLDDRFFNGDWQAIEEKPIEYRQIYHDSTSLSQGVITCWLEIEPSNKQSKQQKVWDISPEPVKDYQIRLSVMDTKNVPCEDFEGVSDVFIRCYVDDEDKKDTDTHFRCSNGAASFNWRIMFDVKSPRQNPLLLVMQAWDFDIFKSNDYICEWTLDLEEVFKNVRLTQQQVILNKSYYDAFLKKKMPPGTSLEFREDESFILTTYKDGKPIKLRIDLRIMPADVAKKREVGKGRENPNMEPYLPPPIGRIEFSLNPFKMLVSFPHF
;
A
#
# COMPACT_ATOMS: atom_id res chain seq x y z
N MET A 1 42.57 2.31 6.19
CA MET A 1 41.60 1.25 5.91
C MET A 1 40.96 0.81 7.22
N ILE A 2 39.63 0.63 7.25
CA ILE A 2 38.88 0.02 8.37
C ILE A 2 38.43 -1.36 7.89
N GLU A 3 38.60 -2.36 8.75
CA GLU A 3 38.01 -3.70 8.53
C GLU A 3 36.88 -3.91 9.52
N ILE A 4 35.74 -4.40 9.06
CA ILE A 4 34.56 -4.71 9.85
C ILE A 4 34.31 -6.20 9.70
N GLU A 5 34.28 -6.88 10.84
CA GLU A 5 34.06 -8.34 10.92
C GLU A 5 32.78 -8.61 11.69
N ALA A 6 31.97 -9.54 11.19
CA ALA A 6 30.74 -10.01 11.83
C ALA A 6 30.98 -11.43 12.32
N TYR A 7 30.64 -11.69 13.58
CA TYR A 7 30.79 -12.98 14.22
C TYR A 7 29.45 -13.50 14.72
N ASP A 8 29.28 -14.81 14.72
CA ASP A 8 28.27 -15.49 15.50
C ASP A 8 28.79 -15.74 16.91
N PHE A 9 28.05 -15.32 17.92
CA PHE A 9 28.46 -15.43 19.31
C PHE A 9 28.10 -16.79 19.89
N ASP A 10 29.11 -17.53 20.34
CA ASP A 10 28.95 -18.83 20.94
C ASP A 10 29.48 -18.89 22.38
N ASP A 11 28.61 -19.20 23.35
CA ASP A 11 28.95 -19.26 24.77
C ASP A 11 29.96 -20.35 25.12
N LEU A 12 30.14 -21.39 24.29
CA LEU A 12 30.86 -22.62 24.67
C LEU A 12 32.08 -22.98 23.78
N PHE A 13 32.11 -22.53 22.51
CA PHE A 13 33.09 -23.00 21.54
C PHE A 13 33.94 -21.88 20.87
N GLY A 14 33.70 -20.64 21.26
CA GLY A 14 34.31 -19.47 20.62
C GLY A 14 33.51 -18.97 19.43
N ASP A 15 33.64 -17.68 19.14
CA ASP A 15 32.85 -16.99 18.12
C ASP A 15 33.29 -17.40 16.72
N ASP A 16 32.33 -17.71 15.84
CA ASP A 16 32.57 -18.05 14.46
C ASP A 16 32.44 -16.84 13.54
N LEU A 17 33.42 -16.62 12.66
CA LEU A 17 33.40 -15.54 11.70
C LEU A 17 32.32 -15.79 10.62
N ILE A 18 31.32 -14.93 10.55
CA ILE A 18 30.30 -14.94 9.47
C ILE A 18 30.89 -14.34 8.19
N GLY A 19 31.62 -13.23 8.32
CA GLY A 19 32.23 -12.55 7.18
C GLY A 19 32.78 -11.19 7.52
N LYS A 20 33.49 -10.59 6.57
CA LYS A 20 34.16 -9.30 6.72
C LYS A 20 34.01 -8.41 5.49
N THR A 21 34.18 -7.11 5.69
CA THR A 21 34.29 -6.10 4.65
C THR A 21 35.33 -5.04 5.06
N SER A 22 35.91 -4.38 4.08
CA SER A 22 36.89 -3.33 4.35
C SER A 22 36.51 -2.01 3.68
N ILE A 23 36.85 -0.90 4.31
CA ILE A 23 36.61 0.46 3.83
C ILE A 23 37.94 1.17 3.68
N ASP A 24 38.24 1.65 2.48
CA ASP A 24 39.39 2.53 2.26
C ASP A 24 39.05 3.94 2.73
N LEU A 25 39.82 4.43 3.68
CA LEU A 25 39.63 5.76 4.22
C LEU A 25 40.26 6.86 3.37
N ASP A 26 41.20 6.53 2.51
CA ASP A 26 41.90 7.52 1.68
C ASP A 26 40.93 8.15 0.70
N ASP A 27 40.00 7.35 0.13
CA ASP A 27 38.92 7.81 -0.74
C ASP A 27 37.95 8.79 -0.07
N ARG A 28 37.88 8.80 1.27
CA ARG A 28 37.04 9.70 2.05
C ARG A 28 37.86 10.90 2.58
N PHE A 29 39.04 10.62 3.04
CA PHE A 29 39.90 11.65 3.69
C PHE A 29 40.44 12.66 2.67
N PHE A 30 40.82 12.22 1.47
CA PHE A 30 41.38 13.10 0.44
C PHE A 30 40.35 13.63 -0.55
N ASN A 31 39.10 13.16 -0.53
CA ASN A 31 38.05 13.61 -1.40
C ASN A 31 37.30 14.82 -0.82
N GLY A 32 37.55 16.01 -1.38
CA GLY A 32 36.94 17.25 -0.91
C GLY A 32 35.42 17.28 -1.08
N ASP A 33 34.88 16.64 -2.13
CA ASP A 33 33.43 16.57 -2.37
C ASP A 33 32.79 15.70 -1.28
N TRP A 34 33.41 14.56 -0.94
CA TRP A 34 32.93 13.73 0.16
C TRP A 34 32.95 14.46 1.50
N GLN A 35 34.00 15.21 1.78
CA GLN A 35 34.12 15.98 3.01
C GLN A 35 33.09 17.12 3.11
N ALA A 36 32.70 17.71 2.00
CA ALA A 36 31.73 18.80 1.93
C ALA A 36 30.27 18.34 2.19
N ILE A 37 29.98 17.04 2.14
CA ILE A 37 28.65 16.50 2.44
C ILE A 37 28.37 16.67 3.94
N GLU A 38 27.31 17.42 4.31
CA GLU A 38 26.94 17.64 5.71
C GLU A 38 26.46 16.35 6.39
N GLU A 39 25.58 15.60 5.73
CA GLU A 39 25.09 14.30 6.17
C GLU A 39 25.73 13.21 5.33
N LYS A 40 26.64 12.43 5.93
CA LYS A 40 27.35 11.37 5.21
C LYS A 40 26.37 10.29 4.75
N PRO A 41 26.53 9.73 3.54
CA PRO A 41 25.62 8.74 3.00
C PRO A 41 25.67 7.43 3.78
N ILE A 42 24.51 6.78 3.91
CA ILE A 42 24.43 5.39 4.39
C ILE A 42 25.02 4.48 3.32
N GLU A 43 25.96 3.65 3.74
CA GLU A 43 26.58 2.61 2.91
C GLU A 43 25.99 1.24 3.23
N TYR A 44 25.68 0.47 2.21
CA TYR A 44 25.27 -0.93 2.28
C TYR A 44 26.44 -1.77 1.80
N ARG A 45 27.11 -2.46 2.71
CA ARG A 45 28.34 -3.21 2.40
C ARG A 45 28.14 -4.68 2.59
N GLN A 46 28.38 -5.43 1.51
CA GLN A 46 28.37 -6.90 1.55
C GLN A 46 29.55 -7.41 2.38
N ILE A 47 29.29 -8.43 3.20
CA ILE A 47 30.32 -9.15 3.93
C ILE A 47 30.58 -10.50 3.26
N TYR A 48 31.85 -10.90 3.23
CA TYR A 48 32.31 -12.13 2.61
C TYR A 48 33.16 -12.94 3.58
N HIS A 49 33.00 -14.25 3.53
CA HIS A 49 33.85 -15.19 4.24
C HIS A 49 34.91 -15.75 3.29
N ASP A 50 36.12 -15.98 3.80
CA ASP A 50 37.26 -16.44 2.96
C ASP A 50 37.03 -17.80 2.28
N SER A 51 36.09 -18.59 2.79
CA SER A 51 35.75 -19.91 2.21
C SER A 51 34.78 -19.86 1.03
N THR A 52 34.16 -18.70 0.72
CA THR A 52 33.15 -18.59 -0.33
C THR A 52 33.13 -17.21 -0.99
N SER A 53 32.81 -17.16 -2.28
CA SER A 53 32.62 -15.93 -3.02
C SER A 53 31.20 -15.34 -2.89
N LEU A 54 30.30 -16.05 -2.20
CA LEU A 54 28.93 -15.58 -1.98
C LEU A 54 28.89 -14.63 -0.79
N SER A 55 28.11 -13.56 -0.92
CA SER A 55 27.86 -12.65 0.19
C SER A 55 27.16 -13.38 1.34
N GLN A 56 27.67 -13.22 2.55
CA GLN A 56 27.10 -13.79 3.77
C GLN A 56 26.10 -12.86 4.45
N GLY A 57 26.00 -11.60 3.98
CA GLY A 57 25.10 -10.63 4.52
C GLY A 57 25.46 -9.21 4.09
N VAL A 58 24.72 -8.24 4.61
CA VAL A 58 24.93 -6.81 4.35
C VAL A 58 25.02 -6.06 5.68
N ILE A 59 26.08 -5.28 5.85
CA ILE A 59 26.22 -4.31 6.95
C ILE A 59 25.77 -2.94 6.45
N THR A 60 24.86 -2.32 7.19
CA THR A 60 24.45 -0.93 6.97
C THR A 60 25.21 -0.04 7.93
N CYS A 61 25.97 0.90 7.40
CA CYS A 61 26.80 1.81 8.21
C CYS A 61 26.93 3.19 7.55
N TRP A 62 27.45 4.15 8.28
CA TRP A 62 27.98 5.39 7.73
C TRP A 62 29.32 5.70 8.40
N LEU A 63 30.12 6.47 7.71
CA LEU A 63 31.46 6.82 8.16
C LEU A 63 31.62 8.32 8.21
N GLU A 64 32.16 8.83 9.31
CA GLU A 64 32.56 10.22 9.47
C GLU A 64 34.00 10.30 9.93
N ILE A 65 34.75 11.24 9.33
CA ILE A 65 36.15 11.49 9.70
C ILE A 65 36.25 12.92 10.20
N GLU A 66 36.63 13.07 11.48
CA GLU A 66 36.75 14.38 12.12
C GLU A 66 38.15 14.64 12.64
N PRO A 67 38.64 15.91 12.67
CA PRO A 67 39.86 16.27 13.33
C PRO A 67 39.75 16.06 14.86
N SER A 68 40.68 15.35 15.45
CA SER A 68 40.68 15.00 16.90
C SER A 68 40.78 16.21 17.83
N ASN A 69 41.13 17.39 17.34
CA ASN A 69 41.25 18.63 18.10
C ASN A 69 39.97 19.47 18.18
N LYS A 70 38.92 19.10 17.46
CA LYS A 70 37.59 19.66 17.68
C LYS A 70 37.09 19.14 19.02
N GLN A 71 37.07 20.03 20.06
CA GLN A 71 36.26 19.72 21.25
C GLN A 71 34.86 19.39 20.76
N SER A 72 34.48 18.15 20.89
CA SER A 72 33.22 17.64 20.44
C SER A 72 32.08 18.44 21.08
N LYS A 73 31.53 19.43 20.39
CA LYS A 73 30.09 19.70 20.57
C LYS A 73 29.45 18.34 20.41
N GLN A 74 28.70 17.89 21.41
CA GLN A 74 27.98 16.63 21.35
C GLN A 74 27.36 16.49 19.97
N GLN A 75 28.09 15.84 19.07
CA GLN A 75 27.65 15.63 17.73
C GLN A 75 26.54 14.60 17.87
N LYS A 76 25.36 14.94 17.39
CA LYS A 76 24.23 14.04 17.43
C LYS A 76 24.62 12.84 16.55
N VAL A 77 25.05 11.76 17.19
CA VAL A 77 25.30 10.50 16.50
C VAL A 77 24.04 10.16 15.73
N TRP A 78 24.17 9.95 14.45
CA TRP A 78 23.02 9.56 13.65
C TRP A 78 22.54 8.19 14.12
N ASP A 79 21.30 8.12 14.55
CA ASP A 79 20.69 6.88 15.00
C ASP A 79 20.30 6.05 13.77
N ILE A 80 21.09 5.03 13.49
CA ILE A 80 20.83 4.05 12.42
C ILE A 80 20.08 2.82 12.93
N SER A 81 19.61 2.84 14.18
CA SER A 81 18.77 1.77 14.70
C SER A 81 17.56 1.56 13.79
N PRO A 82 17.11 0.32 13.60
CA PRO A 82 15.89 0.05 12.86
C PRO A 82 14.74 0.90 13.42
N GLU A 83 14.00 1.55 12.54
CA GLU A 83 12.80 2.30 12.96
C GLU A 83 11.88 1.37 13.76
N PRO A 84 11.35 1.81 14.91
CA PRO A 84 10.41 0.99 15.66
C PRO A 84 9.18 0.67 14.80
N VAL A 85 8.74 -0.57 14.88
CA VAL A 85 7.55 -1.00 14.15
C VAL A 85 6.34 -0.21 14.63
N LYS A 86 5.65 0.43 13.70
CA LYS A 86 4.40 1.17 13.93
C LYS A 86 3.29 0.59 13.09
N ASP A 87 2.09 0.63 13.66
CA ASP A 87 0.88 0.15 13.00
C ASP A 87 0.13 1.31 12.33
N TYR A 88 -0.40 1.05 11.14
CA TYR A 88 -1.19 1.98 10.34
C TYR A 88 -2.44 1.28 9.83
N GLN A 89 -3.46 2.07 9.49
CA GLN A 89 -4.69 1.55 8.89
C GLN A 89 -4.96 2.22 7.55
N ILE A 90 -5.29 1.40 6.57
CA ILE A 90 -5.81 1.83 5.27
C ILE A 90 -7.31 1.60 5.29
N ARG A 91 -8.09 2.63 4.94
CA ARG A 91 -9.54 2.56 4.75
C ARG A 91 -9.84 2.79 3.28
N LEU A 92 -10.29 1.75 2.63
CA LEU A 92 -10.73 1.75 1.25
C LEU A 92 -12.26 1.69 1.23
N SER A 93 -12.91 2.66 0.62
CA SER A 93 -14.34 2.60 0.33
C SER A 93 -14.53 2.37 -1.16
N VAL A 94 -15.02 1.19 -1.52
CA VAL A 94 -15.38 0.82 -2.89
C VAL A 94 -16.80 1.32 -3.16
N MET A 95 -16.96 2.27 -4.08
CA MET A 95 -18.24 2.91 -4.36
C MET A 95 -19.01 2.18 -5.45
N ASP A 96 -18.53 2.28 -6.67
CA ASP A 96 -19.18 1.71 -7.85
C ASP A 96 -18.19 1.42 -8.99
N THR A 97 -18.65 0.61 -9.93
CA THR A 97 -17.95 0.36 -11.19
C THR A 97 -18.75 0.86 -12.39
N LYS A 98 -18.06 1.01 -13.53
CA LYS A 98 -18.68 1.24 -14.84
C LYS A 98 -17.98 0.42 -15.90
N ASN A 99 -18.77 -0.07 -16.86
CA ASN A 99 -18.33 -0.83 -18.02
C ASN A 99 -17.62 -2.14 -17.65
N VAL A 100 -17.95 -2.76 -16.53
CA VAL A 100 -17.51 -4.13 -16.24
C VAL A 100 -18.15 -5.05 -17.28
N PRO A 101 -17.37 -5.87 -18.03
CA PRO A 101 -17.95 -6.82 -18.97
C PRO A 101 -18.84 -7.83 -18.27
N CYS A 102 -19.93 -8.23 -18.91
CA CYS A 102 -20.76 -9.34 -18.47
C CYS A 102 -20.15 -10.63 -19.02
N GLU A 103 -19.79 -11.55 -18.15
CA GLU A 103 -19.08 -12.79 -18.52
C GLU A 103 -20.06 -13.96 -18.71
N ASP A 104 -21.28 -13.89 -18.15
CA ASP A 104 -22.28 -14.92 -18.27
C ASP A 104 -23.00 -14.95 -19.62
N PHE A 105 -23.42 -16.15 -20.04
CA PHE A 105 -24.15 -16.38 -21.27
C PHE A 105 -25.47 -15.60 -21.34
N GLU A 106 -26.05 -15.24 -20.17
CA GLU A 106 -27.27 -14.44 -20.06
C GLU A 106 -27.03 -12.93 -20.23
N GLY A 107 -25.77 -12.49 -20.41
CA GLY A 107 -25.37 -11.08 -20.50
C GLY A 107 -25.47 -10.32 -19.20
N VAL A 108 -25.31 -11.01 -18.07
CA VAL A 108 -25.23 -10.45 -16.71
C VAL A 108 -23.99 -10.97 -16.01
N SER A 109 -23.59 -10.32 -14.91
CA SER A 109 -22.53 -10.82 -14.01
C SER A 109 -22.90 -10.52 -12.57
N ASP A 110 -22.49 -11.40 -11.67
CA ASP A 110 -22.65 -11.25 -10.22
C ASP A 110 -21.36 -10.65 -9.63
N VAL A 111 -21.21 -9.32 -9.79
CA VAL A 111 -19.94 -8.63 -9.59
C VAL A 111 -19.64 -8.40 -8.12
N PHE A 112 -18.43 -8.76 -7.68
CA PHE A 112 -17.84 -8.30 -6.42
C PHE A 112 -16.40 -7.83 -6.64
N ILE A 113 -15.89 -7.02 -5.70
CA ILE A 113 -14.51 -6.51 -5.75
C ILE A 113 -13.71 -7.15 -4.63
N ARG A 114 -12.64 -7.85 -5.01
CA ARG A 114 -11.63 -8.40 -4.11
C ARG A 114 -10.49 -7.43 -3.99
N CYS A 115 -10.15 -7.05 -2.76
CA CYS A 115 -9.10 -6.09 -2.48
C CYS A 115 -8.07 -6.68 -1.53
N TYR A 116 -6.80 -6.34 -1.74
CA TYR A 116 -5.70 -6.73 -0.85
C TYR A 116 -4.51 -5.77 -0.98
N VAL A 117 -3.71 -5.71 0.07
CA VAL A 117 -2.41 -5.03 0.12
C VAL A 117 -1.26 -6.03 0.28
N ASP A 118 -1.55 -7.18 0.84
CA ASP A 118 -0.68 -8.35 0.94
C ASP A 118 -1.52 -9.56 0.52
N ASP A 119 -0.95 -10.50 -0.24
CA ASP A 119 -1.68 -11.63 -0.84
C ASP A 119 -2.43 -12.50 0.18
N GLU A 120 -2.02 -12.48 1.45
CA GLU A 120 -2.62 -13.30 2.51
C GLU A 120 -3.89 -12.67 3.11
N ASP A 121 -4.10 -11.34 3.00
CA ASP A 121 -5.25 -10.62 3.58
C ASP A 121 -6.22 -10.12 2.50
N LYS A 122 -6.79 -11.05 1.74
CA LYS A 122 -7.80 -10.74 0.71
C LYS A 122 -9.17 -10.50 1.33
N LYS A 123 -9.79 -9.38 0.98
CA LYS A 123 -11.11 -8.94 1.48
C LYS A 123 -12.03 -8.61 0.33
N ASP A 124 -13.26 -9.06 0.43
CA ASP A 124 -14.26 -8.89 -0.62
C ASP A 124 -15.33 -7.86 -0.20
N THR A 125 -15.89 -7.16 -1.20
CA THR A 125 -17.14 -6.41 -1.03
C THR A 125 -18.32 -7.38 -0.92
N ASP A 126 -19.52 -6.86 -0.68
CA ASP A 126 -20.73 -7.60 -1.00
C ASP A 126 -20.86 -7.76 -2.53
N THR A 127 -21.72 -8.69 -2.99
CA THR A 127 -21.93 -8.98 -4.41
C THR A 127 -23.08 -8.18 -4.99
N HIS A 128 -22.88 -7.55 -6.15
CA HIS A 128 -23.94 -6.98 -6.96
C HIS A 128 -24.45 -8.03 -7.94
N PHE A 129 -25.54 -8.70 -7.56
CA PHE A 129 -26.13 -9.75 -8.36
C PHE A 129 -26.80 -9.20 -9.62
N ARG A 130 -26.68 -9.95 -10.73
CA ARG A 130 -27.31 -9.70 -12.04
C ARG A 130 -27.03 -8.30 -12.61
N CYS A 131 -25.79 -7.88 -12.55
CA CYS A 131 -25.34 -6.65 -13.17
C CYS A 131 -25.38 -6.82 -14.72
N SER A 132 -26.28 -6.13 -15.39
CA SER A 132 -26.48 -6.28 -16.85
C SER A 132 -25.77 -5.22 -17.70
N ASN A 133 -25.34 -4.12 -17.09
CA ASN A 133 -24.80 -2.97 -17.82
C ASN A 133 -23.38 -2.59 -17.38
N GLY A 134 -22.73 -3.43 -16.57
CA GLY A 134 -21.39 -3.18 -16.04
C GLY A 134 -21.28 -2.08 -14.98
N ALA A 135 -22.44 -1.59 -14.47
CA ALA A 135 -22.51 -0.59 -13.44
C ALA A 135 -22.90 -1.22 -12.10
N ALA A 136 -21.93 -1.85 -11.42
CA ALA A 136 -22.14 -2.42 -10.10
C ALA A 136 -21.94 -1.34 -9.00
N SER A 137 -22.83 -1.35 -8.00
CA SER A 137 -22.79 -0.42 -6.86
C SER A 137 -22.54 -1.17 -5.57
N PHE A 138 -21.60 -0.69 -4.76
CA PHE A 138 -21.17 -1.36 -3.53
C PHE A 138 -21.33 -0.46 -2.31
N ASN A 139 -20.75 0.74 -2.31
CA ASN A 139 -20.63 1.62 -1.14
C ASN A 139 -20.15 0.82 0.08
N TRP A 140 -19.01 0.16 -0.06
CA TRP A 140 -18.50 -0.84 0.87
C TRP A 140 -17.12 -0.49 1.40
N ARG A 141 -16.95 -0.43 2.73
CA ARG A 141 -15.67 -0.13 3.37
C ARG A 141 -14.89 -1.39 3.67
N ILE A 142 -13.63 -1.39 3.26
CA ILE A 142 -12.62 -2.40 3.57
C ILE A 142 -11.50 -1.72 4.35
N MET A 143 -10.98 -2.38 5.38
CA MET A 143 -9.89 -1.88 6.21
C MET A 143 -8.73 -2.87 6.18
N PHE A 144 -7.51 -2.34 6.02
CA PHE A 144 -6.27 -3.12 6.12
C PHE A 144 -5.40 -2.53 7.21
N ASP A 145 -4.89 -3.39 8.09
CA ASP A 145 -3.88 -3.01 9.07
C ASP A 145 -2.50 -3.35 8.51
N VAL A 146 -1.63 -2.36 8.42
CA VAL A 146 -0.29 -2.50 7.84
C VAL A 146 0.76 -2.00 8.81
N LYS A 147 1.95 -2.58 8.74
CA LYS A 147 3.08 -2.24 9.60
C LYS A 147 4.15 -1.49 8.81
N SER A 148 4.92 -0.65 9.49
CA SER A 148 6.12 0.00 8.97
C SER A 148 7.23 -0.05 10.02
N PRO A 149 8.50 -0.31 9.65
CA PRO A 149 8.98 -0.56 8.28
C PRO A 149 8.48 -1.90 7.71
N ARG A 150 8.42 -1.99 6.39
CA ARG A 150 8.03 -3.21 5.67
C ARG A 150 9.04 -3.52 4.55
N GLN A 151 9.15 -4.78 4.18
CA GLN A 151 10.09 -5.23 3.15
C GLN A 151 9.55 -5.00 1.73
N ASN A 152 8.24 -5.18 1.54
CA ASN A 152 7.59 -5.07 0.24
C ASN A 152 6.95 -3.69 0.06
N PRO A 153 6.94 -3.15 -1.17
CA PRO A 153 6.18 -1.94 -1.51
C PRO A 153 4.70 -2.08 -1.13
N LEU A 154 4.08 -0.97 -0.73
CA LEU A 154 2.67 -0.94 -0.40
C LEU A 154 1.84 -0.76 -1.68
N LEU A 155 1.40 -1.86 -2.26
CA LEU A 155 0.52 -1.90 -3.42
C LEU A 155 -0.89 -2.27 -3.00
N LEU A 156 -1.88 -1.45 -3.39
CA LEU A 156 -3.29 -1.79 -3.24
C LEU A 156 -3.78 -2.39 -4.55
N VAL A 157 -4.19 -3.65 -4.49
CA VAL A 157 -4.76 -4.38 -5.61
C VAL A 157 -6.25 -4.54 -5.42
N MET A 158 -7.02 -4.26 -6.47
CA MET A 158 -8.47 -4.38 -6.51
C MET A 158 -8.87 -5.13 -7.76
N GLN A 159 -9.54 -6.27 -7.59
CA GLN A 159 -9.93 -7.17 -8.68
C GLN A 159 -11.44 -7.25 -8.77
N ALA A 160 -12.00 -7.11 -9.97
CA ALA A 160 -13.39 -7.46 -10.24
C ALA A 160 -13.48 -8.95 -10.56
N TRP A 161 -14.45 -9.59 -9.94
CA TRP A 161 -14.76 -11.01 -10.10
C TRP A 161 -16.24 -11.19 -10.34
N ASP A 162 -16.59 -12.22 -11.11
CA ASP A 162 -17.94 -12.75 -11.23
C ASP A 162 -18.14 -13.89 -10.23
N PHE A 163 -19.18 -13.80 -9.42
CA PHE A 163 -19.49 -14.79 -8.39
C PHE A 163 -20.32 -15.92 -8.96
N ASP A 164 -19.82 -17.14 -8.83
CA ASP A 164 -20.46 -18.36 -9.27
C ASP A 164 -20.83 -19.27 -8.10
N ILE A 165 -22.06 -19.79 -8.11
CA ILE A 165 -22.56 -20.71 -7.08
C ILE A 165 -22.04 -22.14 -7.28
N PHE A 166 -21.85 -22.57 -8.54
CA PHE A 166 -21.58 -23.98 -8.89
C PHE A 166 -20.18 -24.24 -9.44
N LYS A 167 -19.41 -23.20 -9.74
CA LYS A 167 -18.02 -23.27 -10.22
C LYS A 167 -17.15 -22.26 -9.48
N SER A 168 -15.85 -22.23 -9.76
CA SER A 168 -14.97 -21.17 -9.26
C SER A 168 -15.36 -19.82 -9.87
N ASN A 169 -15.25 -18.76 -9.07
CA ASN A 169 -15.48 -17.40 -9.53
C ASN A 169 -14.57 -17.05 -10.71
N ASP A 170 -15.09 -16.32 -11.68
CA ASP A 170 -14.36 -15.89 -12.86
C ASP A 170 -13.72 -14.50 -12.64
N TYR A 171 -12.43 -14.39 -12.97
CA TYR A 171 -11.69 -13.13 -12.92
C TYR A 171 -12.04 -12.24 -14.12
N ILE A 172 -12.38 -10.97 -13.85
CA ILE A 172 -12.75 -10.01 -14.88
C ILE A 172 -11.60 -9.07 -15.22
N CYS A 173 -11.15 -8.27 -14.26
CA CYS A 173 -10.08 -7.29 -14.44
C CYS A 173 -9.47 -6.85 -13.11
N GLU A 174 -8.39 -6.05 -13.18
CA GLU A 174 -7.65 -5.57 -12.02
C GLU A 174 -7.32 -4.08 -12.15
N TRP A 175 -7.31 -3.40 -11.00
CA TRP A 175 -6.72 -2.07 -10.80
C TRP A 175 -5.65 -2.18 -9.70
N THR A 176 -4.49 -1.61 -9.97
CA THR A 176 -3.39 -1.54 -8.98
C THR A 176 -3.05 -0.09 -8.70
N LEU A 177 -2.85 0.26 -7.45
CA LEU A 177 -2.45 1.58 -7.01
C LEU A 177 -1.23 1.48 -6.10
N ASP A 178 -0.13 2.09 -6.51
CA ASP A 178 1.07 2.23 -5.69
C ASP A 178 0.82 3.30 -4.62
N LEU A 179 0.92 2.89 -3.36
CA LEU A 179 0.68 3.74 -2.18
C LEU A 179 1.98 4.17 -1.48
N GLU A 180 3.16 3.81 -1.98
CA GLU A 180 4.42 4.00 -1.28
C GLU A 180 4.67 5.48 -0.93
N GLU A 181 4.48 6.40 -1.87
CA GLU A 181 4.67 7.83 -1.62
C GLU A 181 3.62 8.42 -0.67
N VAL A 182 2.39 7.94 -0.73
CA VAL A 182 1.32 8.34 0.22
C VAL A 182 1.66 7.84 1.61
N PHE A 183 2.05 6.57 1.71
CA PHE A 183 2.41 5.92 2.97
C PHE A 183 3.64 6.57 3.62
N LYS A 184 4.66 6.89 2.82
CA LYS A 184 5.83 7.65 3.28
C LYS A 184 5.43 9.00 3.89
N ASN A 185 4.50 9.73 3.28
CA ASN A 185 4.01 10.99 3.82
C ASN A 185 3.29 10.78 5.17
N VAL A 186 2.42 9.75 5.29
CA VAL A 186 1.74 9.42 6.55
C VAL A 186 2.75 9.06 7.64
N ARG A 187 3.81 8.31 7.31
CA ARG A 187 4.89 7.96 8.25
C ARG A 187 5.63 9.20 8.75
N LEU A 188 5.94 10.14 7.87
CA LEU A 188 6.67 11.35 8.21
C LEU A 188 5.82 12.32 9.04
N THR A 189 4.56 12.54 8.64
CA THR A 189 3.69 13.51 9.29
C THR A 189 2.96 12.97 10.51
N GLN A 190 2.82 11.65 10.63
CA GLN A 190 1.99 10.97 11.62
C GLN A 190 0.54 11.48 11.63
N GLN A 191 0.04 11.88 10.46
CA GLN A 191 -1.32 12.38 10.25
C GLN A 191 -2.08 11.54 9.24
N GLN A 192 -3.40 11.63 9.29
CA GLN A 192 -4.27 11.05 8.27
C GLN A 192 -4.06 11.75 6.92
N VAL A 193 -3.95 10.96 5.88
CA VAL A 193 -4.01 11.41 4.49
C VAL A 193 -5.29 10.88 3.85
N ILE A 194 -6.03 11.78 3.19
CA ILE A 194 -7.14 11.47 2.29
C ILE A 194 -6.61 11.67 0.88
N LEU A 195 -6.64 10.61 0.06
CA LEU A 195 -6.20 10.69 -1.32
C LEU A 195 -7.27 11.38 -2.17
N ASN A 196 -7.24 12.70 -2.19
CA ASN A 196 -8.13 13.56 -2.96
C ASN A 196 -7.34 14.43 -3.95
N LYS A 197 -8.06 15.22 -4.74
CA LYS A 197 -7.46 16.11 -5.75
C LYS A 197 -6.43 17.06 -5.14
N SER A 198 -6.73 17.68 -4.01
CA SER A 198 -5.84 18.65 -3.36
C SER A 198 -4.53 18.00 -2.92
N TYR A 199 -4.60 16.83 -2.31
CA TYR A 199 -3.43 16.06 -1.92
C TYR A 199 -2.61 15.59 -3.13
N TYR A 200 -3.29 15.09 -4.16
CA TYR A 200 -2.64 14.67 -5.40
C TYR A 200 -1.89 15.81 -6.06
N ASP A 201 -2.53 16.96 -6.28
CA ASP A 201 -1.92 18.13 -6.93
C ASP A 201 -0.71 18.66 -6.13
N ALA A 202 -0.78 18.64 -4.79
CA ALA A 202 0.27 19.16 -3.91
C ALA A 202 1.48 18.23 -3.78
N PHE A 203 1.28 16.91 -3.69
CA PHE A 203 2.32 15.98 -3.26
C PHE A 203 2.64 14.85 -4.25
N LEU A 204 1.65 14.36 -5.02
CA LEU A 204 1.82 13.13 -5.81
C LEU A 204 2.01 13.36 -7.32
N LYS A 205 1.46 14.42 -7.89
CA LYS A 205 1.41 14.64 -9.33
C LYS A 205 2.77 14.49 -10.05
N LYS A 206 3.86 14.87 -9.37
CA LYS A 206 5.23 14.78 -9.94
C LYS A 206 5.91 13.43 -9.67
N LYS A 207 5.33 12.59 -8.83
CA LYS A 207 5.92 11.35 -8.32
C LYS A 207 5.23 10.10 -8.85
N MET A 208 3.99 10.24 -9.32
CA MET A 208 3.25 9.12 -9.90
C MET A 208 3.86 8.69 -11.24
N PRO A 209 3.87 7.38 -11.53
CA PRO A 209 4.34 6.86 -12.81
C PRO A 209 3.59 7.51 -13.99
N PRO A 210 4.28 7.77 -15.12
CA PRO A 210 3.63 8.23 -16.34
C PRO A 210 2.51 7.29 -16.77
N GLY A 211 1.33 7.84 -17.06
CA GLY A 211 0.17 7.04 -17.50
C GLY A 211 -0.80 6.65 -16.38
N THR A 212 -0.49 6.90 -15.12
CA THR A 212 -1.48 6.75 -14.03
C THR A 212 -2.55 7.83 -14.16
N SER A 213 -3.77 7.44 -14.53
CA SER A 213 -4.89 8.37 -14.67
C SER A 213 -5.82 8.25 -13.46
N LEU A 214 -5.81 9.27 -12.59
CA LEU A 214 -6.77 9.42 -11.49
C LEU A 214 -7.75 10.53 -11.84
N GLU A 215 -9.03 10.20 -11.92
CA GLU A 215 -10.11 11.16 -12.18
C GLU A 215 -10.80 11.50 -10.85
N PHE A 216 -10.46 12.66 -10.26
CA PHE A 216 -10.99 13.07 -8.95
C PHE A 216 -12.40 13.67 -9.06
N ARG A 217 -13.20 13.45 -8.00
CA ARG A 217 -14.56 13.94 -7.83
C ARG A 217 -14.63 14.99 -6.70
N GLU A 218 -15.73 15.71 -6.63
CA GLU A 218 -15.97 16.74 -5.60
C GLU A 218 -16.18 16.13 -4.21
N ASP A 219 -16.63 14.88 -4.13
CA ASP A 219 -16.90 14.13 -2.91
C ASP A 219 -15.67 13.43 -2.31
N GLU A 220 -14.45 13.89 -2.66
CA GLU A 220 -13.15 13.33 -2.29
C GLU A 220 -12.85 11.97 -2.91
N SER A 221 -13.81 11.31 -3.56
CA SER A 221 -13.57 10.07 -4.27
C SER A 221 -12.82 10.27 -5.59
N PHE A 222 -12.25 9.21 -6.13
CA PHE A 222 -11.61 9.23 -7.45
C PHE A 222 -11.86 7.93 -8.20
N ILE A 223 -11.65 8.00 -9.51
CA ILE A 223 -11.86 6.90 -10.43
C ILE A 223 -10.52 6.39 -10.95
N LEU A 224 -10.33 5.10 -10.84
CA LEU A 224 -9.29 4.32 -11.49
C LEU A 224 -9.83 3.72 -12.79
N THR A 225 -9.02 3.71 -13.84
CA THR A 225 -9.38 3.12 -15.12
C THR A 225 -8.39 2.01 -15.47
N THR A 226 -8.91 0.84 -15.78
CA THR A 226 -8.17 -0.27 -16.41
C THR A 226 -8.81 -0.59 -17.77
N TYR A 227 -8.21 -1.48 -18.53
CA TYR A 227 -8.71 -1.83 -19.88
C TYR A 227 -8.79 -3.33 -20.05
N LYS A 228 -9.89 -3.80 -20.64
CA LYS A 228 -10.05 -5.18 -21.12
C LYS A 228 -10.54 -5.11 -22.57
N ASP A 229 -9.87 -5.76 -23.49
CA ASP A 229 -10.15 -5.75 -24.93
C ASP A 229 -10.27 -4.32 -25.52
N GLY A 230 -9.41 -3.41 -25.05
CA GLY A 230 -9.40 -2.00 -25.49
C GLY A 230 -10.52 -1.13 -24.92
N LYS A 231 -11.42 -1.69 -24.10
CA LYS A 231 -12.52 -0.94 -23.47
C LYS A 231 -12.16 -0.51 -22.06
N PRO A 232 -12.42 0.75 -21.66
CA PRO A 232 -12.12 1.25 -20.34
C PRO A 232 -13.12 0.72 -19.31
N ILE A 233 -12.62 0.13 -18.23
CA ILE A 233 -13.39 -0.29 -17.06
C ILE A 233 -13.01 0.64 -15.90
N LYS A 234 -14.00 1.23 -15.26
CA LYS A 234 -13.81 2.24 -14.23
C LYS A 234 -14.25 1.72 -12.87
N LEU A 235 -13.44 2.02 -11.85
CA LEU A 235 -13.71 1.76 -10.43
C LEU A 235 -13.62 3.08 -9.66
N ARG A 236 -14.69 3.45 -8.93
CA ARG A 236 -14.70 4.64 -8.06
C ARG A 236 -14.46 4.23 -6.61
N ILE A 237 -13.50 4.89 -5.98
CA ILE A 237 -13.10 4.63 -4.59
C ILE A 237 -12.86 5.92 -3.81
N ASP A 238 -12.92 5.82 -2.46
CA ASP A 238 -12.31 6.77 -1.50
C ASP A 238 -11.21 6.01 -0.75
N LEU A 239 -10.07 6.66 -0.53
CA LEU A 239 -8.92 6.04 0.11
C LEU A 239 -8.33 6.96 1.19
N ARG A 240 -8.17 6.41 2.39
CA ARG A 240 -7.60 7.08 3.54
C ARG A 240 -6.55 6.21 4.20
N ILE A 241 -5.42 6.80 4.56
CA ILE A 241 -4.33 6.12 5.26
C ILE A 241 -3.99 6.93 6.51
N MET A 242 -3.82 6.25 7.65
CA MET A 242 -3.58 6.91 8.92
C MET A 242 -2.81 6.02 9.91
N PRO A 243 -2.11 6.60 10.89
CA PRO A 243 -1.59 5.85 12.03
C PRO A 243 -2.71 5.15 12.81
N ALA A 244 -2.41 3.99 13.40
CA ALA A 244 -3.41 3.17 14.11
C ALA A 244 -4.03 3.88 15.32
N ASP A 245 -3.29 4.76 16.00
CA ASP A 245 -3.80 5.56 17.11
C ASP A 245 -4.81 6.63 16.67
N VAL A 246 -4.64 7.17 15.45
CA VAL A 246 -5.62 8.07 14.80
C VAL A 246 -6.85 7.29 14.39
N ALA A 247 -6.66 6.08 13.83
CA ALA A 247 -7.76 5.20 13.43
C ALA A 247 -8.64 4.80 14.62
N LYS A 248 -8.04 4.49 15.77
CA LYS A 248 -8.77 4.17 17.03
C LYS A 248 -9.62 5.33 17.55
N LYS A 249 -9.22 6.57 17.31
CA LYS A 249 -10.00 7.76 17.71
C LYS A 249 -11.16 8.07 16.74
N ARG A 250 -11.13 7.49 15.56
CA ARG A 250 -12.09 7.68 14.46
C ARG A 250 -12.61 6.33 14.00
N GLU A 251 -13.28 5.61 14.90
CA GLU A 251 -13.80 4.27 14.62
C GLU A 251 -14.83 4.30 13.48
N VAL A 252 -14.76 3.31 12.62
CA VAL A 252 -15.71 3.09 11.53
C VAL A 252 -16.05 1.59 11.43
N GLY A 253 -17.27 1.29 11.00
CA GLY A 253 -17.71 -0.08 10.78
C GLY A 253 -17.23 -0.64 9.44
N LYS A 254 -17.16 -1.97 9.34
CA LYS A 254 -16.92 -2.69 8.09
C LYS A 254 -18.13 -2.57 7.16
N GLY A 255 -17.90 -2.52 5.87
CA GLY A 255 -19.00 -2.37 4.91
C GLY A 255 -19.74 -1.05 5.13
N ARG A 256 -21.00 -1.16 5.52
CA ARG A 256 -21.87 -0.03 5.84
C ARG A 256 -22.34 -0.04 7.31
N GLU A 257 -21.70 -0.86 8.13
CA GLU A 257 -22.00 -0.95 9.56
C GLU A 257 -21.64 0.33 10.31
N ASN A 258 -22.31 0.55 11.44
CA ASN A 258 -22.01 1.69 12.30
C ASN A 258 -20.70 1.49 13.11
N PRO A 259 -19.95 2.56 13.34
CA PRO A 259 -20.14 3.94 12.86
C PRO A 259 -19.91 4.07 11.35
N ASN A 260 -20.96 4.40 10.59
CA ASN A 260 -20.85 4.59 9.14
C ASN A 260 -20.51 6.05 8.80
N MET A 261 -19.24 6.37 8.92
CA MET A 261 -18.67 7.71 8.72
C MET A 261 -17.33 7.62 8.01
N GLU A 262 -16.85 8.73 7.49
CA GLU A 262 -15.51 8.91 6.91
C GLU A 262 -15.14 7.96 5.74
N PRO A 263 -15.85 8.00 4.61
CA PRO A 263 -17.07 8.74 4.31
C PRO A 263 -18.32 7.99 4.76
N TYR A 264 -19.47 8.68 4.83
CA TYR A 264 -20.77 8.02 4.96
C TYR A 264 -21.06 7.21 3.69
N LEU A 265 -21.40 5.95 3.84
CA LEU A 265 -21.68 5.02 2.74
C LEU A 265 -23.18 4.73 2.70
N PRO A 266 -23.93 5.30 1.73
CA PRO A 266 -25.33 5.02 1.57
C PRO A 266 -25.57 3.57 1.10
N PRO A 267 -26.79 3.04 1.22
CA PRO A 267 -27.14 1.78 0.59
C PRO A 267 -26.77 1.76 -0.90
N PRO A 268 -26.30 0.61 -1.44
CA PRO A 268 -25.98 0.51 -2.86
C PRO A 268 -27.23 0.64 -3.72
N ILE A 269 -27.05 1.13 -4.96
CA ILE A 269 -28.13 1.30 -5.93
C ILE A 269 -28.23 0.07 -6.83
N GLY A 270 -29.42 -0.18 -7.42
CA GLY A 270 -29.63 -1.24 -8.41
C GLY A 270 -29.53 -2.65 -7.85
N ARG A 271 -29.68 -2.83 -6.54
CA ARG A 271 -29.69 -4.14 -5.89
C ARG A 271 -31.06 -4.77 -5.95
N ILE A 272 -31.11 -6.08 -6.19
CA ILE A 272 -32.33 -6.86 -6.05
C ILE A 272 -32.61 -7.03 -4.57
N GLU A 273 -33.73 -6.47 -4.09
CA GLU A 273 -34.21 -6.71 -2.74
C GLU A 273 -35.03 -8.00 -2.71
N PHE A 274 -34.51 -9.04 -2.08
CA PHE A 274 -35.30 -10.23 -1.81
C PHE A 274 -36.38 -9.89 -0.77
N SER A 275 -37.64 -9.88 -1.22
CA SER A 275 -38.78 -9.69 -0.35
C SER A 275 -39.64 -10.95 -0.40
N LEU A 276 -40.10 -11.44 0.76
CA LEU A 276 -41.14 -12.47 0.84
C LEU A 276 -42.49 -12.02 0.28
N ASN A 277 -42.63 -10.72 -0.02
CA ASN A 277 -43.82 -10.18 -0.67
C ASN A 277 -43.63 -10.19 -2.19
N PRO A 278 -44.39 -11.05 -2.94
CA PRO A 278 -44.24 -11.18 -4.39
C PRO A 278 -44.48 -9.87 -5.17
N PHE A 279 -45.30 -8.95 -4.63
CA PHE A 279 -45.53 -7.64 -5.24
C PHE A 279 -44.33 -6.70 -5.10
N LYS A 280 -43.55 -6.79 -4.00
CA LYS A 280 -42.31 -6.05 -3.86
C LYS A 280 -41.20 -6.60 -4.76
N MET A 281 -41.14 -7.90 -4.99
CA MET A 281 -40.19 -8.50 -5.93
C MET A 281 -40.38 -8.00 -7.37
N LEU A 282 -41.66 -7.83 -7.82
CA LEU A 282 -41.96 -7.31 -9.14
C LEU A 282 -41.57 -5.86 -9.37
N VAL A 283 -41.54 -5.05 -8.30
CA VAL A 283 -41.15 -3.62 -8.35
C VAL A 283 -39.66 -3.42 -8.21
N SER A 284 -38.90 -4.37 -7.65
CA SER A 284 -37.43 -4.30 -7.48
C SER A 284 -36.65 -4.68 -8.75
N PHE A 285 -37.30 -5.09 -9.82
CA PHE A 285 -36.62 -5.20 -11.11
C PHE A 285 -36.37 -3.77 -11.62
N PRO A 286 -35.11 -3.36 -11.83
CA PRO A 286 -34.86 -2.06 -12.43
C PRO A 286 -35.56 -2.03 -13.81
N HIS A 287 -36.46 -1.07 -13.98
CA HIS A 287 -37.00 -0.78 -15.30
C HIS A 287 -35.82 -0.31 -16.16
N PHE A 288 -35.61 -1.03 -17.26
CA PHE A 288 -34.65 -0.72 -18.32
C PHE A 288 -34.95 0.61 -18.99
#